data_a9274c718817d979e9d6bb4130822447
#
_entry.id   a9274c718817d979e9d6bb4130822447
#
_cell.length_a   1.000
_cell.length_b   1.000
_cell.length_c   1.000
_cell.angle_alpha   90.00
_cell.angle_beta   90.00
_cell.angle_gamma   90.00
#
_symmetry.space_group_name_H-M   'P 1'
#
loop_
_entity.id
_entity.type
_entity.pdbx_description
1 polymer ?
#
loop_
_entity_poly.entity_id
_entity_poly.type
_entity_poly.pdbx_seq_one_letter_code
_entity_poly.pdbx_strand_id
1 'polypeptide(L)'
;MQPNLLLIAALLAAILLAAFVSGLLVGDWKPGIVGRLKVWLGVQARMFNNQNPYYRSKLAFFRQTAGVADAIMLGDSHIEGIDWRELFPDVKILNRGISGDTSEGVLNRLDEVIGRHPKIVFLMIGGNDLQMGVPVPQVAANIRSIVQTLGRQGIHVALQTTLYKTSGYWRSGYWRQINNKIEELNRSLSDLCTTPGVSCVDLNQALAGGGALSPLFSLDGAHLNTAGYLVWKNEIMGLFPRRHGVSDRPQ
;
A
#
# COMPACT_ATOMS: atom_id res chain seq x y z
N MET A 1 31.72 -47.90 22.58
CA MET A 1 31.75 -46.44 22.84
C MET A 1 30.31 -45.91 22.79
N GLN A 2 29.76 -45.49 23.93
CA GLN A 2 28.45 -44.89 23.94
C GLN A 2 28.55 -43.49 23.32
N PRO A 3 27.64 -43.11 22.36
CA PRO A 3 27.66 -41.78 21.82
C PRO A 3 27.39 -40.77 22.95
N ASN A 4 28.19 -39.73 22.97
CA ASN A 4 28.15 -38.69 23.99
C ASN A 4 26.77 -37.96 23.87
N LEU A 5 25.85 -38.25 24.77
CA LEU A 5 24.48 -37.70 24.77
C LEU A 5 24.44 -36.17 24.64
N LEU A 6 25.45 -35.50 25.20
CA LEU A 6 25.61 -34.05 25.10
C LEU A 6 25.94 -33.61 23.66
N LEU A 7 26.73 -34.40 22.92
CA LEU A 7 27.06 -34.10 21.53
C LEU A 7 25.86 -34.28 20.61
N ILE A 8 25.03 -35.30 20.86
CA ILE A 8 23.79 -35.54 20.11
C ILE A 8 22.79 -34.44 20.40
N ALA A 9 22.63 -34.03 21.67
CA ALA A 9 21.72 -32.94 22.04
C ALA A 9 22.16 -31.59 21.43
N ALA A 10 23.45 -31.29 21.41
CA ALA A 10 24.00 -30.10 20.76
C ALA A 10 23.77 -30.10 19.24
N LEU A 11 23.96 -31.26 18.58
CA LEU A 11 23.73 -31.42 17.15
C LEU A 11 22.25 -31.25 16.80
N LEU A 12 21.35 -31.84 17.58
CA LEU A 12 19.91 -31.68 17.42
C LEU A 12 19.45 -30.22 17.63
N ALA A 13 20.00 -29.55 18.64
CA ALA A 13 19.76 -28.13 18.87
C ALA A 13 20.24 -27.25 17.72
N ALA A 14 21.40 -27.55 17.14
CA ALA A 14 21.94 -26.84 15.99
C ALA A 14 21.10 -27.09 14.72
N ILE A 15 20.61 -28.32 14.49
CA ILE A 15 19.69 -28.65 13.38
C ILE A 15 18.37 -27.93 13.53
N LEU A 16 17.77 -27.93 14.73
CA LEU A 16 16.53 -27.22 15.01
C LEU A 16 16.69 -25.70 14.85
N LEU A 17 17.81 -25.15 15.28
CA LEU A 17 18.15 -23.73 15.08
C LEU A 17 18.34 -23.42 13.59
N ALA A 18 19.03 -24.27 12.85
CA ALA A 18 19.21 -24.10 11.40
C ALA A 18 17.86 -24.22 10.65
N ALA A 19 17.01 -25.19 11.01
CA ALA A 19 15.67 -25.32 10.46
C ALA A 19 14.76 -24.14 10.81
N PHE A 20 14.88 -23.62 12.03
CA PHE A 20 14.17 -22.41 12.48
C PHE A 20 14.64 -21.18 11.70
N VAL A 21 15.94 -20.98 11.54
CA VAL A 21 16.53 -19.88 10.76
C VAL A 21 16.16 -20.01 9.28
N SER A 22 16.20 -21.22 8.71
CA SER A 22 15.76 -21.47 7.32
C SER A 22 14.27 -21.17 7.15
N GLY A 23 13.42 -21.57 8.11
CA GLY A 23 12.00 -21.24 8.12
C GLY A 23 11.74 -19.73 8.25
N LEU A 24 12.62 -19.02 8.97
CA LEU A 24 12.59 -17.55 9.04
C LEU A 24 12.93 -16.89 7.69
N LEU A 25 13.89 -17.46 6.95
CA LEU A 25 14.39 -16.87 5.71
C LEU A 25 13.55 -17.25 4.47
N VAL A 26 12.99 -18.45 4.43
CA VAL A 26 12.35 -19.03 3.22
C VAL A 26 10.84 -19.27 3.37
N GLY A 27 10.33 -19.31 4.61
CA GLY A 27 8.92 -19.68 4.85
C GLY A 27 7.93 -18.59 4.46
N ASP A 28 6.82 -19.02 3.87
CA ASP A 28 5.65 -18.18 3.57
C ASP A 28 5.14 -17.44 4.81
N TRP A 29 4.69 -16.22 4.58
CA TRP A 29 4.18 -15.35 5.63
C TRP A 29 2.95 -15.94 6.32
N LYS A 30 3.10 -16.42 7.54
CA LYS A 30 1.99 -16.75 8.45
C LYS A 30 2.09 -15.87 9.68
N PRO A 31 1.00 -15.21 10.12
CA PRO A 31 1.01 -14.40 11.32
C PRO A 31 1.16 -15.30 12.54
N GLY A 32 2.30 -15.21 13.16
CA GLY A 32 2.69 -15.95 14.36
C GLY A 32 3.95 -15.34 14.96
N ILE A 33 4.53 -16.00 15.97
CA ILE A 33 5.77 -15.57 16.62
C ILE A 33 6.89 -15.35 15.61
N VAL A 34 6.97 -16.22 14.60
CA VAL A 34 7.96 -16.15 13.50
C VAL A 34 7.77 -14.89 12.65
N GLY A 35 6.52 -14.52 12.33
CA GLY A 35 6.21 -13.29 11.59
C GLY A 35 6.64 -12.04 12.38
N ARG A 36 6.35 -12.02 13.69
CA ARG A 36 6.76 -10.91 14.58
C ARG A 36 8.27 -10.78 14.70
N LEU A 37 8.98 -11.91 14.75
CA LEU A 37 10.44 -11.91 14.82
C LEU A 37 11.08 -11.46 13.51
N LYS A 38 10.54 -11.86 12.36
CA LYS A 38 10.97 -11.37 11.03
C LYS A 38 10.83 -9.85 10.92
N VAL A 39 9.70 -9.31 11.38
CA VAL A 39 9.43 -7.87 11.42
C VAL A 39 10.43 -7.16 12.33
N TRP A 40 10.62 -7.69 13.55
CA TRP A 40 11.56 -7.12 14.53
C TRP A 40 13.01 -7.12 14.02
N LEU A 41 13.41 -8.14 13.27
CA LEU A 41 14.73 -8.23 12.62
C LEU A 41 14.84 -7.40 11.34
N GLY A 42 13.77 -6.72 10.88
CA GLY A 42 13.75 -5.95 9.65
C GLY A 42 13.92 -6.80 8.37
N VAL A 43 13.85 -8.12 8.51
CA VAL A 43 14.07 -9.07 7.40
C VAL A 43 12.90 -9.05 6.42
N GLN A 44 11.68 -8.82 6.92
CA GLN A 44 10.48 -8.98 6.11
C GLN A 44 10.21 -7.80 5.19
N ALA A 45 10.43 -6.57 5.64
CA ALA A 45 10.23 -5.39 4.80
C ALA A 45 11.19 -5.38 3.60
N ARG A 46 12.45 -5.73 3.80
CA ARG A 46 13.45 -5.83 2.72
C ARG A 46 13.18 -6.96 1.73
N MET A 47 12.66 -8.10 2.21
CA MET A 47 12.35 -9.25 1.34
C MET A 47 11.09 -9.03 0.49
N PHE A 48 10.13 -8.21 0.94
CA PHE A 48 8.87 -8.07 0.23
C PHE A 48 9.02 -7.31 -1.09
N ASN A 49 9.77 -6.22 -1.10
CA ASN A 49 9.88 -5.36 -2.28
C ASN A 49 10.98 -5.82 -3.27
N ASN A 50 12.22 -5.96 -2.83
CA ASN A 50 13.35 -6.20 -3.74
C ASN A 50 13.54 -7.67 -4.15
N GLN A 51 13.02 -8.63 -3.41
CA GLN A 51 13.17 -10.07 -3.69
C GLN A 51 11.91 -10.73 -4.23
N ASN A 52 10.73 -10.08 -4.12
CA ASN A 52 9.50 -10.61 -4.67
C ASN A 52 9.55 -10.57 -6.21
N PRO A 53 9.50 -11.73 -6.90
CA PRO A 53 9.53 -11.77 -8.36
C PRO A 53 8.39 -11.00 -9.01
N TYR A 54 7.20 -11.02 -8.41
CA TYR A 54 6.05 -10.28 -8.89
C TYR A 54 6.29 -8.76 -8.86
N TYR A 55 6.76 -8.24 -7.72
CA TYR A 55 7.09 -6.81 -7.60
C TYR A 55 8.13 -6.39 -8.64
N ARG A 56 9.22 -7.16 -8.80
CA ARG A 56 10.26 -6.87 -9.79
C ARG A 56 9.73 -6.88 -11.22
N SER A 57 8.89 -7.86 -11.55
CA SER A 57 8.27 -7.95 -12.87
C SER A 57 7.35 -6.75 -13.16
N LYS A 58 6.51 -6.36 -12.20
CA LYS A 58 5.64 -5.19 -12.33
C LYS A 58 6.45 -3.90 -12.48
N LEU A 59 7.48 -3.71 -11.65
CA LEU A 59 8.33 -2.53 -11.73
C LEU A 59 9.10 -2.47 -13.06
N ALA A 60 9.62 -3.61 -13.54
CA ALA A 60 10.27 -3.70 -14.83
C ALA A 60 9.30 -3.33 -15.97
N PHE A 61 8.06 -3.84 -15.93
CA PHE A 61 7.02 -3.47 -16.89
C PHE A 61 6.74 -1.96 -16.85
N PHE A 62 6.58 -1.37 -15.67
CA PHE A 62 6.36 0.07 -15.53
C PHE A 62 7.51 0.88 -16.13
N ARG A 63 8.76 0.49 -15.90
CA ARG A 63 9.94 1.18 -16.42
C ARG A 63 10.09 1.05 -17.95
N GLN A 64 9.66 -0.08 -18.52
CA GLN A 64 9.73 -0.32 -19.97
C GLN A 64 8.59 0.32 -20.74
N THR A 65 7.43 0.55 -20.10
CA THR A 65 6.29 1.20 -20.77
C THR A 65 6.48 2.71 -20.77
N ALA A 66 6.73 3.29 -21.96
CA ALA A 66 6.88 4.73 -22.13
C ALA A 66 5.53 5.45 -22.14
N GLY A 67 5.55 6.73 -21.78
CA GLY A 67 4.42 7.64 -21.95
C GLY A 67 4.26 8.62 -20.78
N VAL A 68 3.76 9.80 -21.11
CA VAL A 68 3.33 10.79 -20.13
C VAL A 68 1.91 10.48 -19.64
N ALA A 69 1.55 10.93 -18.46
CA ALA A 69 0.21 10.77 -17.90
C ALA A 69 -0.31 12.11 -17.36
N ASP A 70 -1.62 12.33 -17.44
CA ASP A 70 -2.24 13.44 -16.72
C ASP A 70 -2.36 13.11 -15.23
N ALA A 71 -2.67 11.84 -14.92
CA ALA A 71 -2.84 11.36 -13.56
C ALA A 71 -2.19 9.98 -13.36
N ILE A 72 -1.71 9.73 -12.15
CA ILE A 72 -1.20 8.41 -11.73
C ILE A 72 -1.92 7.96 -10.46
N MET A 73 -2.42 6.74 -10.48
CA MET A 73 -2.89 6.03 -9.29
C MET A 73 -1.70 5.25 -8.72
N LEU A 74 -1.21 5.60 -7.53
CA LEU A 74 0.01 5.08 -6.93
C LEU A 74 -0.28 4.40 -5.60
N GLY A 75 0.16 3.15 -5.44
CA GLY A 75 -0.03 2.41 -4.19
C GLY A 75 0.11 0.91 -4.33
N ASP A 76 -0.68 0.18 -3.56
CA ASP A 76 -0.65 -1.27 -3.42
C ASP A 76 -1.74 -2.00 -4.21
N SER A 77 -2.23 -3.14 -3.67
CA SER A 77 -3.26 -3.97 -4.28
C SER A 77 -4.61 -3.26 -4.48
N HIS A 78 -4.94 -2.29 -3.64
CA HIS A 78 -6.16 -1.49 -3.83
C HIS A 78 -6.08 -0.64 -5.09
N ILE A 79 -4.90 -0.09 -5.38
CA ILE A 79 -4.67 0.65 -6.62
C ILE A 79 -4.59 -0.30 -7.81
N GLU A 80 -3.93 -1.45 -7.67
CA GLU A 80 -3.78 -2.42 -8.76
C GLU A 80 -5.10 -3.05 -9.18
N GLY A 81 -6.03 -3.24 -8.24
CA GLY A 81 -7.21 -4.12 -8.35
C GLY A 81 -8.29 -3.69 -9.33
N ILE A 82 -8.16 -2.55 -10.01
CA ILE A 82 -9.15 -2.04 -10.97
C ILE A 82 -8.48 -1.37 -12.18
N ASP A 83 -9.11 -1.39 -13.33
CA ASP A 83 -8.68 -0.57 -14.48
C ASP A 83 -9.23 0.86 -14.35
N TRP A 84 -8.39 1.76 -13.86
CA TRP A 84 -8.74 3.17 -13.68
C TRP A 84 -9.08 3.89 -14.98
N ARG A 85 -8.62 3.40 -16.14
CA ARG A 85 -8.93 3.98 -17.45
C ARG A 85 -10.37 3.75 -17.83
N GLU A 86 -10.96 2.62 -17.44
CA GLU A 86 -12.38 2.35 -17.65
C GLU A 86 -13.25 3.24 -16.74
N LEU A 87 -12.78 3.54 -15.52
CA LEU A 87 -13.51 4.44 -14.64
C LEU A 87 -13.41 5.91 -15.06
N PHE A 88 -12.30 6.30 -15.71
CA PHE A 88 -12.01 7.69 -16.13
C PHE A 88 -11.52 7.72 -17.59
N PRO A 89 -12.37 7.39 -18.57
CA PRO A 89 -11.96 7.22 -19.96
C PRO A 89 -11.40 8.51 -20.61
N ASP A 90 -11.82 9.66 -20.10
CA ASP A 90 -11.39 10.97 -20.61
C ASP A 90 -10.06 11.46 -20.02
N VAL A 91 -9.45 10.72 -19.09
CA VAL A 91 -8.19 11.07 -18.45
C VAL A 91 -7.09 10.13 -18.88
N LYS A 92 -5.93 10.68 -19.25
CA LYS A 92 -4.73 9.85 -19.46
C LYS A 92 -4.15 9.42 -18.12
N ILE A 93 -4.74 8.36 -17.58
CA ILE A 93 -4.41 7.82 -16.24
C ILE A 93 -3.54 6.56 -16.35
N LEU A 94 -2.56 6.44 -15.47
CA LEU A 94 -1.75 5.24 -15.34
C LEU A 94 -1.96 4.59 -13.97
N ASN A 95 -2.18 3.28 -13.99
CA ASN A 95 -2.18 2.46 -12.78
C ASN A 95 -0.73 2.11 -12.42
N ARG A 96 -0.30 2.51 -11.23
CA ARG A 96 1.01 2.22 -10.62
C ARG A 96 0.82 1.55 -9.26
N GLY A 97 -0.20 0.69 -9.17
CA GLY A 97 -0.40 -0.23 -8.07
C GLY A 97 0.46 -1.48 -8.23
N ILE A 98 1.01 -1.98 -7.11
CA ILE A 98 1.65 -3.30 -7.03
C ILE A 98 1.12 -3.99 -5.78
N SER A 99 0.48 -5.15 -5.94
CA SER A 99 -0.04 -5.92 -4.81
C SER A 99 1.06 -6.26 -3.79
N GLY A 100 0.77 -6.01 -2.53
CA GLY A 100 1.71 -6.21 -1.44
C GLY A 100 2.76 -5.10 -1.27
N ASP A 101 2.71 -4.03 -2.08
CA ASP A 101 3.67 -2.93 -1.94
C ASP A 101 3.55 -2.20 -0.60
N THR A 102 4.65 -1.60 -0.17
CA THR A 102 4.80 -0.87 1.08
C THR A 102 5.16 0.60 0.82
N SER A 103 5.05 1.42 1.84
CA SER A 103 5.47 2.82 1.76
C SER A 103 6.95 2.97 1.38
N GLU A 104 7.83 2.08 1.86
CA GLU A 104 9.23 2.01 1.44
C GLU A 104 9.36 1.60 -0.04
N GLY A 105 8.56 0.61 -0.48
CA GLY A 105 8.56 0.16 -1.87
C GLY A 105 8.14 1.23 -2.85
N VAL A 106 7.08 1.98 -2.54
CA VAL A 106 6.65 3.15 -3.33
C VAL A 106 7.75 4.21 -3.35
N LEU A 107 8.35 4.53 -2.19
CA LEU A 107 9.43 5.52 -2.10
C LEU A 107 10.61 5.17 -3.02
N ASN A 108 10.98 3.88 -3.08
CA ASN A 108 12.10 3.38 -3.87
C ASN A 108 11.85 3.34 -5.40
N ARG A 109 10.61 3.62 -5.85
CA ARG A 109 10.23 3.63 -7.28
C ARG A 109 9.62 4.95 -7.75
N LEU A 110 9.80 6.03 -7.02
CA LEU A 110 9.28 7.34 -7.40
C LEU A 110 9.90 7.89 -8.68
N ASP A 111 11.13 7.49 -9.02
CA ASP A 111 11.79 7.80 -10.28
C ASP A 111 10.92 7.47 -11.50
N GLU A 112 10.30 6.28 -11.46
CA GLU A 112 9.40 5.83 -12.52
C GLU A 112 8.14 6.69 -12.61
N VAL A 113 7.57 7.08 -11.49
CA VAL A 113 6.37 7.94 -11.40
C VAL A 113 6.67 9.34 -11.91
N ILE A 114 7.75 9.95 -11.42
CA ILE A 114 8.20 11.32 -11.77
C ILE A 114 8.50 11.39 -13.27
N GLY A 115 9.17 10.38 -13.82
CA GLY A 115 9.50 10.32 -15.25
C GLY A 115 8.29 10.29 -16.19
N ARG A 116 7.05 10.15 -15.67
CA ARG A 116 5.80 10.23 -16.44
C ARG A 116 5.22 11.65 -16.52
N HIS A 117 5.80 12.59 -15.81
CA HIS A 117 5.38 13.98 -15.74
C HIS A 117 3.88 14.16 -15.44
N PRO A 118 3.31 13.47 -14.42
CA PRO A 118 1.90 13.60 -14.10
C PRO A 118 1.60 14.98 -13.53
N LYS A 119 0.39 15.49 -13.77
CA LYS A 119 -0.12 16.70 -13.11
C LYS A 119 -0.54 16.41 -11.67
N ILE A 120 -1.09 15.19 -11.46
CA ILE A 120 -1.59 14.73 -10.15
C ILE A 120 -1.24 13.25 -9.91
N VAL A 121 -0.88 12.93 -8.67
CA VAL A 121 -0.70 11.56 -8.17
C VAL A 121 -1.70 11.31 -7.06
N PHE A 122 -2.55 10.31 -7.24
CA PHE A 122 -3.45 9.78 -6.20
C PHE A 122 -2.70 8.71 -5.42
N LEU A 123 -2.33 9.02 -4.18
CA LEU A 123 -1.49 8.16 -3.34
C LEU A 123 -2.33 7.50 -2.25
N MET A 124 -2.33 6.16 -2.22
CA MET A 124 -2.83 5.38 -1.10
C MET A 124 -1.88 4.22 -0.82
N ILE A 125 -1.29 4.18 0.39
CA ILE A 125 -0.32 3.17 0.80
C ILE A 125 -0.27 3.09 2.34
N GLY A 126 0.31 2.03 2.89
CA GLY A 126 0.59 1.88 4.32
C GLY A 126 -0.12 0.68 4.95
N GLY A 127 -1.18 0.16 4.32
CA GLY A 127 -1.92 -0.98 4.85
C GLY A 127 -1.04 -2.24 5.03
N ASN A 128 -0.21 -2.55 4.05
CA ASN A 128 0.72 -3.68 4.09
C ASN A 128 1.82 -3.48 5.14
N ASP A 129 2.37 -2.28 5.23
CA ASP A 129 3.35 -1.92 6.27
C ASP A 129 2.84 -2.25 7.66
N LEU A 130 1.63 -1.79 7.99
CA LEU A 130 1.01 -1.99 9.30
C LEU A 130 0.71 -3.46 9.58
N GLN A 131 0.28 -4.23 8.57
CA GLN A 131 0.07 -5.67 8.69
C GLN A 131 1.38 -6.43 8.91
N MET A 132 2.47 -5.97 8.31
CA MET A 132 3.82 -6.49 8.53
C MET A 132 4.41 -6.03 9.88
N GLY A 133 3.74 -5.12 10.60
CA GLY A 133 4.14 -4.63 11.90
C GLY A 133 5.16 -3.49 11.84
N VAL A 134 5.32 -2.84 10.68
CA VAL A 134 6.12 -1.61 10.58
C VAL A 134 5.50 -0.55 11.50
N PRO A 135 6.30 0.14 12.33
CA PRO A 135 5.79 1.15 13.25
C PRO A 135 5.09 2.30 12.50
N VAL A 136 3.96 2.77 13.01
CA VAL A 136 3.20 3.89 12.41
C VAL A 136 4.07 5.11 12.12
N PRO A 137 4.95 5.58 13.02
CA PRO A 137 5.82 6.72 12.73
C PRO A 137 6.74 6.51 11.52
N GLN A 138 7.22 5.27 11.30
CA GLN A 138 8.06 4.96 10.15
C GLN A 138 7.25 5.01 8.85
N VAL A 139 6.04 4.44 8.84
CA VAL A 139 5.14 4.48 7.68
C VAL A 139 4.77 5.93 7.34
N ALA A 140 4.43 6.72 8.36
CA ALA A 140 4.12 8.14 8.19
C ALA A 140 5.32 8.92 7.63
N ALA A 141 6.54 8.66 8.11
CA ALA A 141 7.75 9.30 7.61
C ALA A 141 8.00 8.97 6.13
N ASN A 142 7.80 7.73 5.72
CA ASN A 142 7.92 7.31 4.32
C ASN A 142 6.88 8.04 3.44
N ILE A 143 5.61 8.08 3.86
CA ILE A 143 4.52 8.76 3.12
C ILE A 143 4.82 10.27 3.01
N ARG A 144 5.28 10.93 4.07
CA ARG A 144 5.71 12.33 4.03
C ARG A 144 6.84 12.55 3.02
N SER A 145 7.82 11.65 2.99
CA SER A 145 8.92 11.71 2.04
C SER A 145 8.44 11.56 0.60
N ILE A 146 7.45 10.67 0.34
CA ILE A 146 6.81 10.52 -0.97
C ILE A 146 6.13 11.84 -1.38
N VAL A 147 5.27 12.39 -0.52
CA VAL A 147 4.53 13.63 -0.77
C VAL A 147 5.50 14.80 -1.05
N GLN A 148 6.53 14.97 -0.21
CA GLN A 148 7.53 16.01 -0.38
C GLN A 148 8.32 15.84 -1.68
N THR A 149 8.70 14.61 -2.04
CA THR A 149 9.47 14.34 -3.25
C THR A 149 8.65 14.67 -4.50
N LEU A 150 7.38 14.26 -4.54
CA LEU A 150 6.45 14.62 -5.64
C LEU A 150 6.19 16.13 -5.69
N GLY A 151 5.96 16.77 -4.54
CA GLY A 151 5.72 18.21 -4.46
C GLY A 151 6.91 19.05 -4.95
N ARG A 152 8.18 18.65 -4.68
CA ARG A 152 9.38 19.30 -5.23
C ARG A 152 9.46 19.25 -6.75
N GLN A 153 8.77 18.31 -7.38
CA GLN A 153 8.65 18.21 -8.84
C GLN A 153 7.43 18.96 -9.40
N GLY A 154 6.73 19.73 -8.55
CA GLY A 154 5.52 20.44 -8.95
C GLY A 154 4.30 19.53 -9.20
N ILE A 155 4.35 18.28 -8.76
CA ILE A 155 3.28 17.32 -8.92
C ILE A 155 2.29 17.49 -7.78
N HIS A 156 1.01 17.69 -8.10
CA HIS A 156 -0.07 17.71 -7.10
C HIS A 156 -0.27 16.29 -6.51
N VAL A 157 -0.45 16.20 -5.19
CA VAL A 157 -0.70 14.92 -4.52
C VAL A 157 -2.09 14.89 -3.93
N ALA A 158 -2.94 13.97 -4.41
CA ALA A 158 -4.19 13.60 -3.76
C ALA A 158 -3.89 12.46 -2.77
N LEU A 159 -3.61 12.83 -1.51
CA LEU A 159 -3.33 11.88 -0.44
C LEU A 159 -4.65 11.28 0.06
N GLN A 160 -4.76 9.97 -0.04
CA GLN A 160 -5.96 9.23 0.33
C GLN A 160 -5.72 8.46 1.62
N THR A 161 -6.73 8.39 2.48
CA THR A 161 -6.65 7.60 3.72
C THR A 161 -6.42 6.12 3.42
N THR A 162 -5.53 5.49 4.17
CA THR A 162 -5.41 4.02 4.18
C THR A 162 -6.73 3.42 4.67
N LEU A 163 -7.26 2.44 3.92
CA LEU A 163 -8.57 1.86 4.17
C LEU A 163 -8.58 0.91 5.37
N TYR A 164 -9.64 1.00 6.17
CA TYR A 164 -9.93 0.03 7.22
C TYR A 164 -10.18 -1.37 6.66
N LYS A 165 -10.07 -2.37 7.52
CA LYS A 165 -10.52 -3.75 7.29
C LYS A 165 -11.90 -3.95 7.86
N THR A 166 -12.68 -4.89 7.30
CA THR A 166 -14.01 -5.23 7.84
C THR A 166 -13.90 -5.85 9.23
N SER A 167 -14.98 -5.84 9.99
CA SER A 167 -15.05 -6.50 11.31
C SER A 167 -14.88 -8.01 11.26
N GLY A 168 -15.08 -8.64 10.10
CA GLY A 168 -14.85 -10.05 9.85
C GLY A 168 -13.44 -10.39 9.34
N TYR A 169 -12.59 -9.38 9.10
CA TYR A 169 -11.25 -9.60 8.58
C TYR A 169 -10.38 -10.29 9.62
N TRP A 170 -9.96 -11.51 9.29
CA TRP A 170 -9.20 -12.42 10.15
C TRP A 170 -9.87 -12.74 11.49
N ARG A 171 -9.61 -13.93 12.01
CA ARG A 171 -10.20 -14.44 13.26
C ARG A 171 -9.75 -13.61 14.48
N SER A 172 -10.57 -13.61 15.53
CA SER A 172 -10.22 -13.14 16.88
C SER A 172 -9.88 -11.66 17.09
N GLY A 173 -10.60 -10.72 16.45
CA GLY A 173 -10.47 -9.30 16.77
C GLY A 173 -9.19 -8.61 16.25
N TYR A 174 -8.38 -9.30 15.45
CA TYR A 174 -7.17 -8.76 14.83
C TYR A 174 -7.45 -7.50 13.99
N TRP A 175 -8.62 -7.45 13.35
CA TRP A 175 -9.06 -6.28 12.58
C TRP A 175 -9.06 -4.98 13.41
N ARG A 176 -9.44 -5.03 14.71
CA ARG A 176 -9.40 -3.84 15.57
C ARG A 176 -7.98 -3.33 15.77
N GLN A 177 -7.03 -4.22 15.99
CA GLN A 177 -5.62 -3.84 16.16
C GLN A 177 -5.05 -3.17 14.91
N ILE A 178 -5.40 -3.70 13.73
CA ILE A 178 -4.97 -3.11 12.46
C ILE A 178 -5.68 -1.80 12.20
N ASN A 179 -7.00 -1.73 12.39
CA ASN A 179 -7.76 -0.50 12.15
C ASN A 179 -7.36 0.63 13.10
N ASN A 180 -7.04 0.34 14.37
CA ASN A 180 -6.50 1.34 15.28
C ASN A 180 -5.17 1.93 14.76
N LYS A 181 -4.28 1.09 14.20
CA LYS A 181 -3.03 1.57 13.59
C LYS A 181 -3.29 2.35 12.30
N ILE A 182 -4.26 1.93 11.49
CA ILE A 182 -4.68 2.66 10.28
C ILE A 182 -5.21 4.03 10.67
N GLU A 183 -6.05 4.11 11.69
CA GLU A 183 -6.57 5.37 12.20
C GLU A 183 -5.45 6.28 12.73
N GLU A 184 -4.50 5.72 13.51
CA GLU A 184 -3.33 6.45 13.98
C GLU A 184 -2.49 6.99 12.80
N LEU A 185 -2.25 6.17 11.77
CA LEU A 185 -1.54 6.57 10.57
C LEU A 185 -2.28 7.71 9.85
N ASN A 186 -3.56 7.53 9.53
CA ASN A 186 -4.36 8.53 8.83
C ASN A 186 -4.38 9.87 9.59
N ARG A 187 -4.55 9.81 10.91
CA ARG A 187 -4.51 11.00 11.78
C ARG A 187 -3.13 11.67 11.78
N SER A 188 -2.06 10.87 11.81
CA SER A 188 -0.68 11.40 11.82
C SER A 188 -0.28 12.12 10.53
N LEU A 189 -1.05 11.93 9.44
CA LEU A 189 -0.81 12.55 8.13
C LEU A 189 -1.73 13.75 7.86
N SER A 190 -2.64 14.08 8.77
CA SER A 190 -3.66 15.12 8.56
C SER A 190 -3.09 16.53 8.37
N ASP A 191 -1.92 16.82 8.92
CA ASP A 191 -1.22 18.09 8.73
C ASP A 191 -0.74 18.29 7.28
N LEU A 192 -0.53 17.22 6.52
CA LEU A 192 -0.21 17.32 5.09
C LEU A 192 -1.34 17.96 4.27
N CYS A 193 -2.58 17.90 4.75
CA CYS A 193 -3.75 18.46 4.09
C CYS A 193 -3.73 20.00 3.98
N THR A 194 -2.88 20.65 4.77
CA THR A 194 -2.66 22.10 4.72
C THR A 194 -1.44 22.50 3.87
N THR A 195 -0.72 21.49 3.32
CA THR A 195 0.46 21.72 2.50
C THR A 195 0.05 22.15 1.09
N PRO A 196 0.60 23.23 0.54
CA PRO A 196 0.35 23.63 -0.84
C PRO A 196 0.66 22.48 -1.82
N GLY A 197 -0.24 22.22 -2.77
CA GLY A 197 -0.09 21.14 -3.73
C GLY A 197 -0.53 19.75 -3.20
N VAL A 198 -1.14 19.69 -2.02
CA VAL A 198 -1.73 18.47 -1.48
C VAL A 198 -3.23 18.64 -1.31
N SER A 199 -4.00 17.65 -1.76
CA SER A 199 -5.43 17.49 -1.43
C SER A 199 -5.59 16.19 -0.65
N CYS A 200 -6.41 16.19 0.40
CA CYS A 200 -6.71 14.97 1.14
C CYS A 200 -8.08 14.43 0.76
N VAL A 201 -8.18 13.11 0.68
CA VAL A 201 -9.44 12.39 0.44
C VAL A 201 -9.62 11.36 1.55
N ASP A 202 -10.66 11.53 2.35
CA ASP A 202 -11.02 10.54 3.37
C ASP A 202 -11.97 9.49 2.82
N LEU A 203 -11.40 8.45 2.23
CA LEU A 203 -12.16 7.31 1.70
C LEU A 203 -12.90 6.53 2.79
N ASN A 204 -12.40 6.53 4.03
CA ASN A 204 -13.07 5.83 5.13
C ASN A 204 -14.38 6.51 5.54
N GLN A 205 -14.51 7.82 5.32
CA GLN A 205 -15.77 8.53 5.55
C GLN A 205 -16.91 7.97 4.67
N ALA A 206 -16.62 7.64 3.42
CA ALA A 206 -17.60 7.12 2.47
C ALA A 206 -17.78 5.59 2.52
N LEU A 207 -16.71 4.86 2.90
CA LEU A 207 -16.66 3.40 2.76
C LEU A 207 -16.77 2.64 4.10
N ALA A 208 -16.66 3.34 5.24
CA ALA A 208 -16.56 2.69 6.54
C ALA A 208 -17.64 3.20 7.51
N GLY A 209 -17.87 2.41 8.56
CA GLY A 209 -18.74 2.76 9.68
C GLY A 209 -18.27 2.06 10.94
N GLY A 210 -18.35 2.75 12.10
CA GLY A 210 -17.93 2.17 13.38
C GLY A 210 -16.45 1.75 13.43
N GLY A 211 -15.57 2.44 12.70
CA GLY A 211 -14.12 2.14 12.65
C GLY A 211 -13.76 0.90 11.82
N ALA A 212 -14.64 0.44 10.95
CA ALA A 212 -14.42 -0.70 10.07
C ALA A 212 -14.96 -0.46 8.67
N LEU A 213 -14.29 -1.01 7.65
CA LEU A 213 -14.80 -1.04 6.28
C LEU A 213 -16.15 -1.76 6.25
N SER A 214 -17.13 -1.16 5.57
CA SER A 214 -18.44 -1.79 5.39
C SER A 214 -18.32 -3.08 4.57
N PRO A 215 -18.90 -4.19 5.01
CA PRO A 215 -18.93 -5.43 4.23
C PRO A 215 -19.59 -5.27 2.85
N LEU A 216 -20.46 -4.28 2.67
CA LEU A 216 -21.10 -3.96 1.38
C LEU A 216 -20.07 -3.54 0.30
N PHE A 217 -18.96 -2.99 0.71
CA PHE A 217 -17.92 -2.49 -0.19
C PHE A 217 -16.70 -3.39 -0.25
N SER A 218 -16.71 -4.53 0.47
CA SER A 218 -15.56 -5.42 0.55
C SER A 218 -15.75 -6.70 -0.24
N LEU A 219 -14.67 -7.17 -0.89
CA LEU A 219 -14.58 -8.45 -1.58
C LEU A 219 -14.25 -9.60 -0.61
N ASP A 220 -13.27 -9.38 0.27
CA ASP A 220 -12.65 -10.43 1.09
C ASP A 220 -12.36 -9.99 2.55
N GLY A 221 -12.90 -8.85 2.94
CA GLY A 221 -12.65 -8.22 4.24
C GLY A 221 -11.52 -7.21 4.24
N ALA A 222 -10.70 -7.17 3.20
CA ALA A 222 -9.58 -6.23 3.05
C ALA A 222 -9.70 -5.37 1.79
N HIS A 223 -9.97 -5.99 0.64
CA HIS A 223 -10.03 -5.35 -0.66
C HIS A 223 -11.45 -4.90 -1.01
N LEU A 224 -11.55 -3.86 -1.83
CA LEU A 224 -12.84 -3.36 -2.30
C LEU A 224 -13.42 -4.28 -3.38
N ASN A 225 -14.74 -4.37 -3.41
CA ASN A 225 -15.51 -4.88 -4.53
C ASN A 225 -15.86 -3.74 -5.50
N THR A 226 -16.58 -4.05 -6.58
CA THR A 226 -16.99 -3.07 -7.59
C THR A 226 -17.75 -1.88 -6.99
N ALA A 227 -18.68 -2.12 -6.05
CA ALA A 227 -19.44 -1.04 -5.41
C ALA A 227 -18.51 -0.08 -4.63
N GLY A 228 -17.52 -0.62 -3.93
CA GLY A 228 -16.52 0.18 -3.23
C GLY A 228 -15.66 1.03 -4.18
N TYR A 229 -15.27 0.49 -5.33
CA TYR A 229 -14.52 1.26 -6.34
C TYR A 229 -15.37 2.37 -6.99
N LEU A 230 -16.67 2.14 -7.17
CA LEU A 230 -17.57 3.19 -7.69
C LEU A 230 -17.74 4.33 -6.68
N VAL A 231 -17.81 4.03 -5.39
CA VAL A 231 -17.77 5.07 -4.34
C VAL A 231 -16.44 5.82 -4.40
N TRP A 232 -15.30 5.11 -4.45
CA TRP A 232 -13.99 5.73 -4.57
C TRP A 232 -13.88 6.66 -5.78
N LYS A 233 -14.38 6.22 -6.95
CA LYS A 233 -14.46 7.05 -8.15
C LYS A 233 -15.12 8.41 -7.86
N ASN A 234 -16.28 8.40 -7.18
CA ASN A 234 -17.04 9.61 -6.88
C ASN A 234 -16.28 10.57 -5.96
N GLU A 235 -15.55 10.03 -4.97
CA GLU A 235 -14.74 10.83 -4.04
C GLU A 235 -13.58 11.56 -4.72
N ILE A 236 -13.02 11.01 -5.81
CA ILE A 236 -11.83 11.59 -6.45
C ILE A 236 -12.10 12.29 -7.78
N MET A 237 -13.30 12.11 -8.38
CA MET A 237 -13.59 12.63 -9.72
C MET A 237 -13.41 14.14 -9.87
N GLY A 238 -13.68 14.91 -8.82
CA GLY A 238 -13.52 16.36 -8.82
C GLY A 238 -12.09 16.88 -8.78
N LEU A 239 -11.11 15.99 -8.52
CA LEU A 239 -9.70 16.35 -8.38
C LEU A 239 -8.91 16.25 -9.69
N PHE A 240 -9.49 15.64 -10.73
CA PHE A 240 -8.80 15.54 -12.01
C PHE A 240 -8.67 16.91 -12.67
N PRO A 241 -7.52 17.20 -13.32
CA PRO A 241 -7.33 18.43 -14.06
C PRO A 241 -8.39 18.54 -15.16
N ARG A 242 -9.14 19.65 -15.18
CA ARG A 242 -10.08 19.91 -16.29
C ARG A 242 -9.30 20.02 -17.59
N ARG A 243 -9.73 19.32 -18.64
CA ARG A 243 -9.20 19.55 -19.98
C ARG A 243 -9.67 20.95 -20.43
N HIS A 244 -8.74 21.84 -20.65
CA HIS A 244 -9.04 23.07 -21.39
C HIS A 244 -9.46 22.67 -22.81
N GLY A 245 -10.73 22.83 -23.16
CA GLY A 245 -11.15 22.75 -24.57
C GLY A 245 -12.35 21.86 -24.92
N VAL A 246 -13.11 21.33 -23.96
CA VAL A 246 -14.45 20.81 -24.28
C VAL A 246 -15.46 21.87 -23.87
N SER A 247 -15.92 22.67 -24.84
CA SER A 247 -17.06 23.54 -24.65
C SER A 247 -18.26 22.67 -24.26
N ASP A 248 -18.93 23.01 -23.19
CA ASP A 248 -20.28 22.51 -22.86
C ASP A 248 -21.19 22.79 -24.08
N ARG A 249 -21.36 21.83 -24.96
CA ARG A 249 -22.50 21.84 -25.89
C ARG A 249 -23.64 21.15 -25.16
N PRO A 250 -24.72 21.89 -24.82
CA PRO A 250 -25.91 21.25 -24.34
C PRO A 250 -26.53 20.41 -25.47
N GLN A 251 -26.87 19.17 -25.12
CA GLN A 251 -27.74 18.35 -25.96
C GLN A 251 -29.18 18.76 -25.78
#